data_c9a1d2085bac24915bb64489a7f821e2
#
_entry.id   c9a1d2085bac24915bb64489a7f821e2
#
_cell.length_a   1.000
_cell.length_b   1.000
_cell.length_c   1.000
_cell.angle_alpha   90.00
_cell.angle_beta   90.00
_cell.angle_gamma   90.00
#
_symmetry.space_group_name_H-M   'P 1'
#
loop_
_entity.id
_entity.type
_entity.pdbx_description
1 polymer ?
#
loop_
_entity_poly.entity_id
_entity_poly.type
_entity_poly.pdbx_seq_one_letter_code
_entity_poly.pdbx_strand_id
1 'polypeptide(L)'
;MEKQQQRFLFGVALAKEGRKVLLVDADPQGNLTTSLGYYKQEDMPIRLTEIMNAEMMEEEINIKDGILHHKEGIDLIPSDLSLSGVELSLGNTMSREFILKNCLNKVKDNYDYVLIDCMPSLGLIPINCLACSNEIIVPVQSQYLAAKGMTYLFDTVSKVRRTINPSLKIKGIVLTLVDRRTNLAKDVRQELDENLSLIHI
;
A
#
# COMPACT_ATOMS: atom_id res chain seq x y z
N MET A 1 9.61 -8.60 -7.80
CA MET A 1 10.74 -8.54 -6.86
C MET A 1 11.30 -7.13 -6.69
N GLU A 2 11.65 -6.38 -7.76
CA GLU A 2 12.31 -5.06 -7.65
C GLU A 2 11.42 -3.91 -7.14
N LYS A 3 10.13 -3.84 -7.50
CA LYS A 3 9.22 -2.79 -6.98
C LYS A 3 9.05 -2.85 -5.46
N GLN A 4 9.14 -4.02 -4.89
CA GLN A 4 8.99 -4.28 -3.46
C GLN A 4 10.27 -3.96 -2.68
N GLN A 5 11.43 -4.22 -3.27
CA GLN A 5 12.70 -3.75 -2.71
C GLN A 5 12.73 -2.23 -2.54
N GLN A 6 12.10 -1.47 -3.44
CA GLN A 6 12.08 -0.01 -3.34
C GLN A 6 11.18 0.49 -2.19
N ARG A 7 10.03 -0.15 -1.95
CA ARG A 7 9.12 0.21 -0.84
C ARG A 7 9.75 -0.11 0.51
N PHE A 8 10.38 -1.27 0.61
CA PHE A 8 11.22 -1.63 1.75
C PHE A 8 12.34 -0.62 1.97
N LEU A 9 13.10 -0.27 0.92
CA LEU A 9 14.20 0.71 1.01
C LEU A 9 13.73 2.08 1.46
N PHE A 10 12.53 2.52 1.05
CA PHE A 10 11.96 3.78 1.49
C PHE A 10 11.63 3.76 2.99
N GLY A 11 10.99 2.69 3.48
CA GLY A 11 10.72 2.51 4.91
C GLY A 11 11.99 2.47 5.75
N VAL A 12 12.99 1.71 5.31
CA VAL A 12 14.30 1.61 5.98
C VAL A 12 15.04 2.96 5.97
N ALA A 13 14.96 3.72 4.88
CA ALA A 13 15.57 5.05 4.80
C ALA A 13 14.98 6.00 5.84
N LEU A 14 13.65 6.01 5.99
CA LEU A 14 12.98 6.79 7.03
C LEU A 14 13.36 6.33 8.44
N ALA A 15 13.46 5.01 8.67
CA ALA A 15 13.90 4.48 9.97
C ALA A 15 15.33 4.88 10.30
N LYS A 16 16.23 4.89 9.32
CA LYS A 16 17.62 5.39 9.49
C LYS A 16 17.71 6.88 9.81
N GLU A 17 16.68 7.65 9.44
CA GLU A 17 16.50 9.06 9.83
C GLU A 17 15.86 9.20 11.24
N GLY A 18 15.68 8.10 11.96
CA GLY A 18 15.11 8.08 13.31
C GLY A 18 13.57 8.14 13.34
N ARG A 19 12.89 7.88 12.23
CA ARG A 19 11.44 7.84 12.17
C ARG A 19 10.91 6.47 12.56
N LYS A 20 9.79 6.47 13.28
CA LYS A 20 9.03 5.24 13.58
C LYS A 20 8.17 4.89 12.38
N VAL A 21 8.43 3.74 11.76
CA VAL A 21 7.79 3.34 10.50
C VAL A 21 7.09 2.00 10.67
N LEU A 22 5.80 1.97 10.32
CA LEU A 22 5.03 0.75 10.15
C LEU A 22 4.84 0.48 8.66
N LEU A 23 5.24 -0.70 8.21
CA LEU A 23 4.88 -1.23 6.91
C LEU A 23 3.64 -2.11 7.05
N VAL A 24 2.72 -2.01 6.09
CA VAL A 24 1.54 -2.87 5.99
C VAL A 24 1.55 -3.53 4.63
N ASP A 25 1.68 -4.85 4.61
CA ASP A 25 1.58 -5.63 3.38
C ASP A 25 0.09 -5.90 3.09
N ALA A 26 -0.48 -5.21 2.11
CA ALA A 26 -1.88 -5.37 1.69
C ALA A 26 -1.96 -6.03 0.29
N ASP A 27 -0.94 -6.79 -0.08
CA ASP A 27 -0.94 -7.64 -1.28
C ASP A 27 -1.07 -9.11 -0.85
N PRO A 28 -2.09 -9.86 -1.32
CA PRO A 28 -2.22 -11.29 -1.05
C PRO A 28 -1.00 -12.13 -1.49
N GLN A 29 -0.16 -11.60 -2.37
CA GLN A 29 1.07 -12.28 -2.73
C GLN A 29 2.13 -12.26 -1.61
N GLY A 30 1.97 -11.41 -0.59
CA GLY A 30 2.86 -11.33 0.57
C GLY A 30 4.32 -11.02 0.22
N ASN A 31 4.51 -10.29 -0.87
CA ASN A 31 5.86 -10.11 -1.41
C ASN A 31 6.70 -9.14 -0.55
N LEU A 32 6.10 -8.13 0.07
CA LEU A 32 6.79 -7.27 1.03
C LEU A 32 7.20 -8.09 2.24
N THR A 33 6.30 -8.91 2.78
CA THR A 33 6.50 -9.82 3.90
C THR A 33 7.67 -10.77 3.65
N THR A 34 7.68 -11.44 2.50
CA THR A 34 8.76 -12.38 2.13
C THR A 34 10.08 -11.65 1.88
N SER A 35 10.07 -10.43 1.33
CA SER A 35 11.30 -9.64 1.12
C SER A 35 11.99 -9.23 2.43
N LEU A 36 11.23 -9.19 3.53
CA LEU A 36 11.70 -8.94 4.88
C LEU A 36 12.15 -10.22 5.62
N GLY A 37 12.10 -11.38 4.95
CA GLY A 37 12.59 -12.65 5.48
C GLY A 37 11.55 -13.48 6.22
N TYR A 38 10.29 -13.09 6.22
CA TYR A 38 9.21 -13.84 6.85
C TYR A 38 8.56 -14.78 5.81
N TYR A 39 8.89 -16.07 5.90
CA TYR A 39 8.45 -17.09 4.93
C TYR A 39 7.48 -18.12 5.52
N LYS A 40 7.50 -18.28 6.84
CA LYS A 40 6.73 -19.31 7.53
C LYS A 40 5.54 -18.69 8.26
N GLN A 41 4.39 -19.34 8.19
CA GLN A 41 3.19 -18.91 8.92
C GLN A 41 3.41 -18.91 10.45
N GLU A 42 4.26 -19.81 10.95
CA GLU A 42 4.63 -19.88 12.36
C GLU A 42 5.29 -18.60 12.89
N ASP A 43 6.01 -17.89 12.00
CA ASP A 43 6.67 -16.62 12.33
C ASP A 43 5.69 -15.43 12.28
N MET A 44 4.45 -15.65 11.81
CA MET A 44 3.42 -14.64 11.57
C MET A 44 2.07 -15.10 12.14
N PRO A 45 1.91 -15.18 13.45
CA PRO A 45 0.70 -15.74 14.08
C PRO A 45 -0.56 -14.92 13.79
N ILE A 46 -0.40 -13.60 13.63
CA ILE A 46 -1.46 -12.67 13.26
C ILE A 46 -1.00 -11.87 12.03
N ARG A 47 -1.77 -11.94 10.97
CA ARG A 47 -1.53 -11.25 9.70
C ARG A 47 -2.63 -10.22 9.47
N LEU A 48 -2.52 -9.44 8.42
CA LEU A 48 -3.55 -8.48 8.03
C LEU A 48 -4.93 -9.16 7.84
N THR A 49 -4.94 -10.41 7.40
CA THR A 49 -6.16 -11.21 7.25
C THR A 49 -6.92 -11.35 8.56
N GLU A 50 -6.26 -11.79 9.63
CA GLU A 50 -6.87 -11.98 10.94
C GLU A 50 -7.33 -10.64 11.52
N ILE A 51 -6.54 -9.59 11.36
CA ILE A 51 -6.86 -8.24 11.84
C ILE A 51 -8.12 -7.69 11.16
N MET A 52 -8.22 -7.80 9.82
CA MET A 52 -9.39 -7.31 9.09
C MET A 52 -10.64 -8.15 9.34
N ASN A 53 -10.50 -9.48 9.47
CA ASN A 53 -11.61 -10.36 9.78
C ASN A 53 -12.18 -10.06 11.18
N ALA A 54 -11.33 -9.89 12.19
CA ALA A 54 -11.76 -9.54 13.54
C ALA A 54 -12.54 -8.21 13.56
N GLU A 55 -12.05 -7.19 12.83
CA GLU A 55 -12.77 -5.92 12.71
C GLU A 55 -14.13 -6.06 12.03
N MET A 56 -14.25 -6.90 10.99
CA MET A 56 -15.54 -7.17 10.32
C MET A 56 -16.53 -7.93 11.19
N MET A 57 -16.04 -8.80 12.09
CA MET A 57 -16.83 -9.62 13.01
C MET A 57 -17.06 -8.94 14.36
N GLU A 58 -16.54 -7.71 14.55
CA GLU A 58 -16.57 -6.99 15.83
C GLU A 58 -15.92 -7.78 16.98
N GLU A 59 -14.90 -8.59 16.63
CA GLU A 59 -14.15 -9.39 17.60
C GLU A 59 -12.95 -8.60 18.15
N GLU A 60 -12.61 -8.86 19.41
CA GLU A 60 -11.42 -8.24 20.01
C GLU A 60 -10.15 -8.93 19.51
N ILE A 61 -9.26 -8.15 18.90
CA ILE A 61 -7.90 -8.55 18.54
C ILE A 61 -6.93 -7.45 18.96
N ASN A 62 -5.83 -7.83 19.59
CA ASN A 62 -4.75 -6.90 19.84
C ASN A 62 -3.83 -6.84 18.60
N ILE A 63 -3.99 -5.82 17.78
CA ILE A 63 -3.21 -5.64 16.55
C ILE A 63 -1.70 -5.63 16.83
N LYS A 64 -1.27 -5.17 18.01
CA LYS A 64 0.15 -5.12 18.39
C LYS A 64 0.80 -6.50 18.40
N ASP A 65 0.04 -7.56 18.67
CA ASP A 65 0.54 -8.93 18.68
C ASP A 65 0.81 -9.45 17.24
N GLY A 66 0.26 -8.79 16.23
CA GLY A 66 0.52 -9.04 14.81
C GLY A 66 1.62 -8.15 14.20
N ILE A 67 2.21 -7.24 14.99
CA ILE A 67 3.29 -6.38 14.50
C ILE A 67 4.63 -7.08 14.70
N LEU A 68 5.32 -7.31 13.58
CA LEU A 68 6.65 -7.89 13.54
C LEU A 68 7.70 -6.79 13.56
N HIS A 69 8.69 -6.92 14.48
CA HIS A 69 9.78 -5.95 14.59
C HIS A 69 10.98 -6.43 13.77
N HIS A 70 11.34 -5.68 12.73
CA HIS A 70 12.45 -6.04 11.86
C HIS A 70 13.77 -5.39 12.31
N LYS A 71 14.89 -6.10 12.10
CA LYS A 71 16.25 -5.66 12.47
C LYS A 71 16.69 -4.32 11.88
N GLU A 72 16.10 -3.89 10.78
CA GLU A 72 16.37 -2.59 10.15
C GLU A 72 15.61 -1.42 10.84
N GLY A 73 14.95 -1.67 11.99
CA GLY A 73 14.28 -0.63 12.77
C GLY A 73 12.91 -0.23 12.21
N ILE A 74 12.28 -1.09 11.43
CA ILE A 74 10.92 -0.93 10.93
C ILE A 74 10.01 -2.00 11.51
N ASP A 75 8.73 -1.69 11.62
CA ASP A 75 7.69 -2.62 12.02
C ASP A 75 6.87 -3.06 10.79
N LEU A 76 6.29 -4.27 10.83
CA LEU A 76 5.52 -4.86 9.75
C LEU A 76 4.23 -5.48 10.25
N ILE A 77 3.11 -5.17 9.61
CA ILE A 77 1.92 -6.03 9.59
C ILE A 77 2.02 -6.92 8.35
N PRO A 78 2.25 -8.23 8.51
CA PRO A 78 2.49 -9.14 7.41
C PRO A 78 1.21 -9.57 6.71
N SER A 79 1.36 -10.11 5.50
CA SER A 79 0.29 -10.69 4.71
C SER A 79 0.72 -11.99 4.05
N ASP A 80 -0.27 -12.75 3.62
CA ASP A 80 -0.10 -13.92 2.77
C ASP A 80 -1.34 -14.13 1.88
N LEU A 81 -1.38 -15.26 1.18
CA LEU A 81 -2.45 -15.59 0.24
C LEU A 81 -3.85 -15.62 0.88
N SER A 82 -3.97 -15.82 2.20
CA SER A 82 -5.24 -15.82 2.92
C SER A 82 -5.98 -14.47 2.81
N LEU A 83 -5.25 -13.36 2.59
CA LEU A 83 -5.84 -12.04 2.38
C LEU A 83 -6.79 -11.99 1.18
N SER A 84 -6.63 -12.87 0.19
CA SER A 84 -7.58 -12.98 -0.93
C SER A 84 -9.01 -13.33 -0.47
N GLY A 85 -9.15 -14.06 0.64
CA GLY A 85 -10.44 -14.40 1.22
C GLY A 85 -11.16 -13.19 1.82
N VAL A 86 -10.41 -12.22 2.33
CA VAL A 86 -10.95 -10.97 2.90
C VAL A 86 -11.72 -10.16 1.85
N GLU A 87 -11.29 -10.19 0.59
CA GLU A 87 -11.97 -9.51 -0.52
C GLU A 87 -13.43 -9.98 -0.66
N LEU A 88 -13.67 -11.28 -0.49
CA LEU A 88 -15.03 -11.86 -0.56
C LEU A 88 -15.85 -11.47 0.68
N SER A 89 -15.27 -11.49 1.86
CA SER A 89 -15.94 -11.13 3.12
C SER A 89 -16.33 -9.66 3.14
N LEU A 90 -15.46 -8.77 2.65
CA LEU A 90 -15.75 -7.34 2.51
C LEU A 90 -16.98 -7.06 1.64
N GLY A 91 -17.26 -7.91 0.64
CA GLY A 91 -18.41 -7.75 -0.25
C GLY A 91 -19.75 -7.61 0.48
N ASN A 92 -19.90 -8.27 1.62
CA ASN A 92 -21.14 -8.32 2.41
C ASN A 92 -21.06 -7.49 3.72
N THR A 93 -19.95 -6.78 3.95
CA THR A 93 -19.72 -6.02 5.18
C THR A 93 -20.23 -4.59 5.06
N MET A 94 -20.89 -4.08 6.09
CA MET A 94 -21.27 -2.66 6.16
C MET A 94 -20.01 -1.79 6.33
N SER A 95 -20.03 -0.60 5.74
CA SER A 95 -18.88 0.34 5.78
C SER A 95 -17.56 -0.31 5.36
N ARG A 96 -17.64 -1.28 4.47
CA ARG A 96 -16.55 -2.15 4.01
C ARG A 96 -15.31 -1.41 3.51
N GLU A 97 -15.46 -0.17 3.09
CA GLU A 97 -14.37 0.67 2.61
C GLU A 97 -13.47 1.20 3.75
N PHE A 98 -13.93 1.10 5.00
CA PHE A 98 -13.25 1.66 6.18
C PHE A 98 -12.66 0.62 7.13
N ILE A 99 -12.77 -0.67 6.85
CA ILE A 99 -12.29 -1.75 7.73
C ILE A 99 -10.80 -1.58 8.04
N LEU A 100 -9.95 -1.43 7.01
CA LEU A 100 -8.51 -1.21 7.22
C LEU A 100 -8.23 0.10 7.98
N LYS A 101 -9.00 1.15 7.72
CA LYS A 101 -8.87 2.42 8.44
C LYS A 101 -9.13 2.26 9.93
N ASN A 102 -10.18 1.51 10.29
CA ASN A 102 -10.53 1.24 11.68
C ASN A 102 -9.42 0.43 12.37
N CYS A 103 -8.89 -0.60 11.68
CA CYS A 103 -7.76 -1.37 12.17
C CYS A 103 -6.55 -0.46 12.45
N LEU A 104 -6.11 0.30 11.46
CA LEU A 104 -4.90 1.12 11.57
C LEU A 104 -5.06 2.29 12.55
N ASN A 105 -6.26 2.81 12.76
CA ASN A 105 -6.52 3.83 13.79
C ASN A 105 -6.14 3.39 15.20
N LYS A 106 -6.15 2.08 15.48
CA LYS A 106 -5.79 1.52 16.80
C LYS A 106 -4.28 1.56 17.09
N VAL A 107 -3.43 1.74 16.06
CA VAL A 107 -1.96 1.67 16.20
C VAL A 107 -1.20 2.84 15.58
N LYS A 108 -1.77 3.57 14.63
CA LYS A 108 -1.09 4.59 13.83
C LYS A 108 -0.39 5.68 14.64
N ASP A 109 -0.94 6.04 15.80
CA ASP A 109 -0.41 7.13 16.64
C ASP A 109 0.95 6.79 17.30
N ASN A 110 1.38 5.52 17.19
CA ASN A 110 2.70 5.08 17.62
C ASN A 110 3.80 5.31 16.57
N TYR A 111 3.43 5.72 15.34
CA TYR A 111 4.31 5.81 14.17
C TYR A 111 4.30 7.20 13.56
N ASP A 112 5.47 7.62 13.03
CA ASP A 112 5.58 8.83 12.21
C ASP A 112 5.05 8.59 10.81
N TYR A 113 5.23 7.34 10.30
CA TYR A 113 4.78 6.92 8.97
C TYR A 113 4.16 5.52 9.00
N VAL A 114 3.01 5.38 8.33
CA VAL A 114 2.42 4.09 7.98
C VAL A 114 2.44 3.96 6.47
N LEU A 115 3.23 3.02 5.95
CA LEU A 115 3.39 2.77 4.52
C LEU A 115 2.64 1.50 4.14
N ILE A 116 1.65 1.63 3.27
CA ILE A 116 0.81 0.50 2.84
C ILE A 116 1.25 0.07 1.44
N ASP A 117 1.68 -1.18 1.32
CA ASP A 117 1.97 -1.83 0.04
C ASP A 117 0.72 -2.55 -0.45
N CYS A 118 0.10 -2.08 -1.52
CA CYS A 118 -1.07 -2.74 -2.09
C CYS A 118 -0.87 -3.11 -3.57
N MET A 119 -1.63 -4.12 -4.00
CA MET A 119 -1.66 -4.54 -5.40
C MET A 119 -2.31 -3.46 -6.28
N PRO A 120 -1.90 -3.34 -7.54
CA PRO A 120 -2.52 -2.45 -8.52
C PRO A 120 -3.80 -3.08 -9.11
N SER A 121 -4.84 -3.21 -8.27
CA SER A 121 -6.16 -3.73 -8.69
C SER A 121 -7.26 -2.76 -8.29
N LEU A 122 -8.49 -3.02 -8.77
CA LEU A 122 -9.68 -2.21 -8.47
C LEU A 122 -10.59 -2.87 -7.43
N GLY A 123 -10.06 -3.81 -6.66
CA GLY A 123 -10.78 -4.53 -5.64
C GLY A 123 -11.03 -3.73 -4.35
N LEU A 124 -11.69 -4.36 -3.38
CA LEU A 124 -12.04 -3.71 -2.12
C LEU A 124 -10.83 -3.50 -1.21
N ILE A 125 -9.79 -4.34 -1.30
CA ILE A 125 -8.55 -4.14 -0.52
C ILE A 125 -7.84 -2.85 -0.95
N PRO A 126 -7.53 -2.59 -2.25
CA PRO A 126 -7.00 -1.30 -2.67
C PRO A 126 -7.88 -0.10 -2.31
N ILE A 127 -9.22 -0.25 -2.37
CA ILE A 127 -10.12 0.83 -1.94
C ILE A 127 -9.94 1.11 -0.45
N ASN A 128 -9.81 0.08 0.40
CA ASN A 128 -9.51 0.23 1.83
C ASN A 128 -8.16 0.94 2.06
N CYS A 129 -7.13 0.60 1.28
CA CYS A 129 -5.84 1.27 1.34
C CYS A 129 -5.95 2.76 1.01
N LEU A 130 -6.70 3.11 -0.03
CA LEU A 130 -6.94 4.50 -0.43
C LEU A 130 -7.81 5.26 0.59
N ALA A 131 -8.79 4.58 1.20
CA ALA A 131 -9.70 5.16 2.20
C ALA A 131 -8.97 5.59 3.48
N CYS A 132 -7.89 4.88 3.86
CA CYS A 132 -7.11 5.18 5.06
C CYS A 132 -5.84 5.99 4.81
N SER A 133 -5.43 6.19 3.55
CA SER A 133 -4.20 6.90 3.20
C SER A 133 -4.39 8.42 3.15
N ASN A 134 -3.32 9.16 3.47
CA ASN A 134 -3.25 10.60 3.25
C ASN A 134 -2.69 10.92 1.86
N GLU A 135 -1.68 10.16 1.43
CA GLU A 135 -0.94 10.41 0.20
C GLU A 135 -0.68 9.09 -0.55
N ILE A 136 -0.58 9.18 -1.86
CA ILE A 136 -0.26 8.06 -2.76
C ILE A 136 1.06 8.37 -3.46
N ILE A 137 1.95 7.40 -3.49
CA ILE A 137 3.14 7.37 -4.35
C ILE A 137 2.92 6.27 -5.38
N VAL A 138 3.02 6.60 -6.68
CA VAL A 138 2.77 5.67 -7.77
C VAL A 138 4.09 5.24 -8.41
N PRO A 139 4.57 4.00 -8.19
CA PRO A 139 5.75 3.49 -8.87
C PRO A 139 5.42 3.07 -10.30
N VAL A 140 6.11 3.65 -11.29
CA VAL A 140 5.93 3.36 -12.72
C VAL A 140 7.25 2.86 -13.31
N GLN A 141 7.20 1.76 -14.06
CA GLN A 141 8.36 1.27 -14.81
C GLN A 141 8.49 2.03 -16.12
N SER A 142 9.71 2.52 -16.41
CA SER A 142 9.99 3.29 -17.62
C SER A 142 9.87 2.49 -18.93
N GLN A 143 9.87 1.16 -18.85
CA GLN A 143 9.80 0.26 -20.02
C GLN A 143 8.37 -0.10 -20.43
N TYR A 144 7.38 0.15 -19.57
CA TYR A 144 6.00 -0.20 -19.85
C TYR A 144 5.11 1.03 -19.75
N LEU A 145 4.69 1.52 -20.90
CA LEU A 145 3.68 2.57 -21.01
C LEU A 145 2.36 2.04 -20.45
N ALA A 146 2.20 2.18 -19.16
CA ALA A 146 0.97 1.89 -18.46
C ALA A 146 -0.02 3.07 -18.58
N ALA A 147 -0.01 3.84 -19.67
CA ALA A 147 -0.90 4.99 -19.84
C ALA A 147 -2.36 4.60 -19.53
N LYS A 148 -2.83 3.48 -20.08
CA LYS A 148 -4.16 2.95 -19.74
C LYS A 148 -4.30 2.55 -18.28
N GLY A 149 -3.32 1.88 -17.70
CA GLY A 149 -3.34 1.48 -16.30
C GLY A 149 -3.30 2.68 -15.34
N MET A 150 -2.56 3.72 -15.69
CA MET A 150 -2.53 4.98 -14.95
C MET A 150 -3.87 5.71 -15.01
N THR A 151 -4.51 5.78 -16.17
CA THR A 151 -5.84 6.38 -16.32
C THR A 151 -6.85 5.70 -15.39
N TYR A 152 -6.88 4.36 -15.35
CA TYR A 152 -7.76 3.63 -14.44
C TYR A 152 -7.44 3.89 -12.96
N LEU A 153 -6.16 3.99 -12.60
CA LEU A 153 -5.76 4.33 -11.24
C LEU A 153 -6.24 5.73 -10.85
N PHE A 154 -6.02 6.73 -11.71
CA PHE A 154 -6.43 8.12 -11.46
C PHE A 154 -7.95 8.26 -11.39
N ASP A 155 -8.69 7.56 -12.24
CA ASP A 155 -10.15 7.52 -12.17
C ASP A 155 -10.63 6.93 -10.84
N THR A 156 -9.98 5.86 -10.37
CA THR A 156 -10.30 5.24 -9.08
C THR A 156 -9.97 6.19 -7.92
N VAL A 157 -8.80 6.81 -7.93
CA VAL A 157 -8.40 7.80 -6.94
C VAL A 157 -9.39 8.98 -6.91
N SER A 158 -9.81 9.46 -8.08
CA SER A 158 -10.80 10.55 -8.20
C SER A 158 -12.15 10.15 -7.62
N LYS A 159 -12.60 8.92 -7.84
CA LYS A 159 -13.84 8.40 -7.25
C LYS A 159 -13.72 8.30 -5.73
N VAL A 160 -12.62 7.72 -5.22
CA VAL A 160 -12.36 7.60 -3.78
C VAL A 160 -12.30 8.98 -3.12
N ARG A 161 -11.62 9.96 -3.73
CA ARG A 161 -11.58 11.34 -3.22
C ARG A 161 -12.96 11.97 -3.13
N ARG A 162 -13.81 11.73 -4.12
CA ARG A 162 -15.15 12.35 -4.16
C ARG A 162 -16.10 11.76 -3.13
N THR A 163 -15.98 10.46 -2.80
CA THR A 163 -17.02 9.73 -2.06
C THR A 163 -16.56 9.19 -0.71
N ILE A 164 -15.25 8.89 -0.54
CA ILE A 164 -14.74 8.14 0.62
C ILE A 164 -13.71 8.95 1.39
N ASN A 165 -12.68 9.47 0.70
CA ASN A 165 -11.54 10.15 1.32
C ASN A 165 -11.18 11.46 0.57
N PRO A 166 -11.88 12.57 0.86
CA PRO A 166 -11.64 13.85 0.20
C PRO A 166 -10.24 14.43 0.40
N SER A 167 -9.54 14.01 1.47
CA SER A 167 -8.18 14.49 1.80
C SER A 167 -7.06 13.76 1.06
N LEU A 168 -7.37 12.67 0.34
CA LEU A 168 -6.38 11.85 -0.37
C LEU A 168 -5.68 12.67 -1.46
N LYS A 169 -4.34 12.63 -1.47
CA LYS A 169 -3.52 13.36 -2.43
C LYS A 169 -2.58 12.41 -3.19
N ILE A 170 -2.32 12.72 -4.44
CA ILE A 170 -1.21 12.08 -5.16
C ILE A 170 0.04 12.88 -4.83
N LYS A 171 0.99 12.25 -4.10
CA LYS A 171 2.27 12.88 -3.72
C LYS A 171 3.22 12.98 -4.89
N GLY A 172 3.21 11.96 -5.75
CA GLY A 172 4.07 11.91 -6.92
C GLY A 172 4.14 10.54 -7.57
N ILE A 173 4.83 10.52 -8.70
CA ILE A 173 5.15 9.32 -9.46
C ILE A 173 6.64 9.06 -9.32
N VAL A 174 7.01 7.81 -9.02
CA VAL A 174 8.42 7.38 -8.96
C VAL A 174 8.70 6.49 -10.16
N LEU A 175 9.54 6.98 -11.07
CA LEU A 175 10.02 6.17 -12.18
C LEU A 175 11.02 5.13 -11.67
N THR A 176 10.76 3.87 -12.00
CA THR A 176 11.58 2.73 -11.61
C THR A 176 12.20 2.10 -12.84
N LEU A 177 13.37 1.45 -12.70
CA LEU A 177 14.07 0.77 -13.80
C LEU A 177 14.37 1.71 -14.99
N VAL A 178 14.82 2.93 -14.69
CA VAL A 178 15.12 3.92 -15.70
C VAL A 178 16.49 3.63 -16.33
N ASP A 179 16.50 3.13 -17.55
CA ASP A 179 17.71 3.19 -18.37
C ASP A 179 17.78 4.55 -19.09
N ARG A 180 18.59 5.46 -18.54
CA ARG A 180 18.76 6.83 -19.05
C ARG A 180 19.28 6.91 -20.49
N ARG A 181 19.72 5.77 -21.06
CA ARG A 181 20.26 5.69 -22.42
C ARG A 181 19.16 5.51 -23.47
N THR A 182 17.94 5.16 -23.05
CA THR A 182 16.82 4.89 -23.96
C THR A 182 15.98 6.15 -24.22
N ASN A 183 15.56 6.37 -25.47
CA ASN A 183 14.61 7.41 -25.82
C ASN A 183 13.26 7.19 -25.11
N LEU A 184 12.85 5.93 -24.92
CA LEU A 184 11.64 5.57 -24.21
C LEU A 184 11.56 6.16 -22.79
N ALA A 185 12.69 6.21 -22.06
CA ALA A 185 12.71 6.83 -20.73
C ALA A 185 12.48 8.35 -20.78
N LYS A 186 12.90 9.01 -21.87
CA LYS A 186 12.67 10.44 -22.10
C LYS A 186 11.22 10.69 -22.48
N ASP A 187 10.66 9.84 -23.35
CA ASP A 187 9.28 9.96 -23.84
C ASP A 187 8.28 9.74 -22.69
N VAL A 188 8.52 8.72 -21.83
CA VAL A 188 7.70 8.47 -20.64
C VAL A 188 7.76 9.65 -19.67
N ARG A 189 8.94 10.24 -19.47
CA ARG A 189 9.08 11.42 -18.61
C ARG A 189 8.31 12.60 -19.17
N GLN A 190 8.42 12.86 -20.46
CA GLN A 190 7.71 13.95 -21.12
C GLN A 190 6.20 13.75 -21.06
N GLU A 191 5.71 12.53 -21.34
CA GLU A 191 4.28 12.19 -21.27
C GLU A 191 3.73 12.35 -19.84
N LEU A 192 4.53 12.00 -18.81
CA LEU A 192 4.16 12.21 -17.40
C LEU A 192 4.14 13.71 -17.06
N ASP A 193 5.12 14.48 -17.49
CA ASP A 193 5.17 15.93 -17.25
C ASP A 193 3.99 16.65 -17.94
N GLU A 194 3.63 16.23 -19.16
CA GLU A 194 2.50 16.79 -19.92
C GLU A 194 1.14 16.39 -19.29
N ASN A 195 0.97 15.13 -18.86
CA ASN A 195 -0.28 14.66 -18.29
C ASN A 195 -0.45 15.05 -16.81
N LEU A 196 0.64 15.22 -16.05
CA LEU A 196 0.59 15.71 -14.68
C LEU A 196 0.28 17.20 -14.60
N SER A 197 0.61 17.99 -15.63
CA SER A 197 0.18 19.40 -15.71
C SER A 197 -1.34 19.54 -15.81
N LEU A 198 -2.04 18.50 -16.27
CA LEU A 198 -3.51 18.41 -16.32
C LEU A 198 -4.17 17.91 -15.03
N ILE A 199 -3.39 17.41 -14.08
CA ILE A 199 -3.89 16.82 -12.81
C ILE A 199 -3.60 17.73 -11.60
N HIS A 200 -3.03 18.89 -11.81
CA HIS A 200 -2.97 19.94 -10.79
C HIS A 200 -4.38 20.55 -10.57
N ILE A 201 -5.23 19.76 -9.97
CA ILE A 201 -6.52 20.20 -9.44
C ILE A 201 -6.51 19.96 -7.92
#